data_a7ec7edc3a6d72b2e92fb593c2ae32a7
#
_entry.id   a7ec7edc3a6d72b2e92fb593c2ae32a7
#
_cell.length_a   1.000
_cell.length_b   1.000
_cell.length_c   1.000
_cell.angle_alpha   90.00
_cell.angle_beta   90.00
_cell.angle_gamma   90.00
#
_symmetry.space_group_name_H-M   'P 1'
#
loop_
_entity.id
_entity.type
_entity.pdbx_description
1 polymer ?
#
loop_
_entity_poly.entity_id
_entity_poly.type
_entity_poly.pdbx_seq_one_letter_code
_entity_poly.pdbx_strand_id
1 'polypeptide(L)'
;FDNIMLKTKTVGAEAKKDGIHVKFEGEGAPKDPVRYDLVLQAVGRSPNGKKIGADKAGVIVGERGFIPVDIQMRTNVPHIFAIGDIVGQPMLAHKAVHEAHVAAEVASGDTKAAFDARVIPSVAYTDPEIAWVGVTEDEAKAKGMKVKKGLFPWTASGRAIANGRDEGFTKLLFDAATHRIVGGGIVGTHAGDLIGEIALAIEM
;
A
#
# COMPACT_ATOMS: atom_id res chain seq x y z
N PHE A 1 9.12 20.18 4.91
CA PHE A 1 9.60 19.71 6.22
C PHE A 1 10.90 20.42 6.57
N ASP A 2 10.99 20.97 7.78
CA ASP A 2 12.23 21.65 8.23
C ASP A 2 13.32 20.63 8.51
N ASN A 3 12.96 19.45 9.04
CA ASN A 3 13.87 18.37 9.34
C ASN A 3 13.30 17.02 8.92
N ILE A 4 14.14 16.18 8.33
CA ILE A 4 13.84 14.78 8.01
C ILE A 4 14.96 13.94 8.62
N MET A 5 14.62 13.12 9.61
CA MET A 5 15.56 12.25 10.32
C MET A 5 15.38 10.80 9.85
N LEU A 6 16.14 10.38 8.86
CA LEU A 6 16.16 9.00 8.38
C LEU A 6 16.91 8.09 9.37
N LYS A 7 16.58 6.80 9.36
CA LYS A 7 17.18 5.79 10.26
C LYS A 7 17.10 6.17 11.74
N THR A 8 16.06 6.92 12.11
CA THR A 8 15.85 7.44 13.45
C THR A 8 14.54 6.90 14.00
N LYS A 9 14.61 6.31 15.19
CA LYS A 9 13.48 5.72 15.90
C LYS A 9 13.02 6.64 17.01
N THR A 10 11.73 6.88 17.12
CA THR A 10 11.14 7.50 18.31
C THR A 10 11.07 6.44 19.42
N VAL A 11 11.70 6.72 20.55
CA VAL A 11 11.78 5.80 21.69
C VAL A 11 10.99 6.27 22.91
N GLY A 12 10.51 7.51 22.90
CA GLY A 12 9.67 8.03 23.95
C GLY A 12 9.02 9.35 23.57
N ALA A 13 7.83 9.60 24.11
CA ALA A 13 7.15 10.88 24.01
C ALA A 13 6.49 11.17 25.37
N GLU A 14 6.77 12.35 25.92
CA GLU A 14 6.28 12.79 27.23
C GLU A 14 5.57 14.13 27.07
N ALA A 15 4.28 14.17 27.44
CA ALA A 15 3.52 15.41 27.46
C ALA A 15 3.87 16.23 28.72
N LYS A 16 4.31 17.47 28.53
CA LYS A 16 4.61 18.42 29.60
C LYS A 16 3.75 19.68 29.46
N LYS A 17 3.85 20.60 30.40
CA LYS A 17 3.08 21.85 30.38
C LYS A 17 3.43 22.75 29.18
N ASP A 18 4.66 22.64 28.70
CA ASP A 18 5.24 23.46 27.62
C ASP A 18 5.19 22.78 26.23
N GLY A 19 4.69 21.52 26.15
CA GLY A 19 4.62 20.78 24.90
C GLY A 19 4.92 19.30 25.06
N ILE A 20 5.17 18.61 23.94
CA ILE A 20 5.48 17.18 23.90
C ILE A 20 6.98 17.02 23.66
N HIS A 21 7.67 16.41 24.62
CA HIS A 21 9.09 16.12 24.53
C HIS A 21 9.33 14.73 23.96
N VAL A 22 9.92 14.66 22.78
CA VAL A 22 10.14 13.41 22.03
C VAL A 22 11.60 13.02 22.06
N LYS A 23 11.91 11.80 22.49
CA LYS A 23 13.24 11.21 22.50
C LYS A 23 13.44 10.32 21.28
N PHE A 24 14.57 10.46 20.64
CA PHE A 24 14.97 9.72 19.44
C PHE A 24 16.25 8.92 19.69
N GLU A 25 16.41 7.83 18.91
CA GLU A 25 17.61 7.03 18.82
C GLU A 25 17.89 6.68 17.36
N GLY A 26 19.16 6.60 16.97
CA GLY A 26 19.59 6.24 15.63
C GLY A 26 20.61 7.21 15.04
N GLU A 27 20.91 7.01 13.76
CA GLU A 27 21.87 7.81 13.02
C GLU A 27 21.30 9.22 12.80
N GLY A 28 21.97 10.24 13.34
CA GLY A 28 21.50 11.63 13.26
C GLY A 28 20.44 12.02 14.28
N ALA A 29 20.11 11.16 15.25
CA ALA A 29 19.19 11.50 16.33
C ALA A 29 19.75 12.63 17.22
N PRO A 30 18.93 13.62 17.62
CA PRO A 30 19.30 14.60 18.62
C PRO A 30 19.69 13.93 19.94
N LYS A 31 20.70 14.48 20.63
CA LYS A 31 21.14 13.94 21.94
C LYS A 31 20.09 14.13 23.02
N ASP A 32 19.41 15.27 22.99
CA ASP A 32 18.39 15.65 23.96
C ASP A 32 17.00 15.52 23.37
N PRO A 33 15.95 15.31 24.19
CA PRO A 33 14.57 15.30 23.73
C PRO A 33 14.19 16.61 23.03
N VAL A 34 13.53 16.50 21.88
CA VAL A 34 13.06 17.66 21.12
C VAL A 34 11.61 17.97 21.50
N ARG A 35 11.32 19.24 21.78
CA ARG A 35 9.99 19.72 22.09
C ARG A 35 9.19 19.99 20.81
N TYR A 36 7.94 19.52 20.80
CA TYR A 36 6.95 19.78 19.74
C TYR A 36 5.64 20.28 20.36
N ASP A 37 4.88 21.05 19.61
CA ASP A 37 3.54 21.48 20.00
C ASP A 37 2.50 20.36 19.74
N LEU A 38 2.69 19.60 18.63
CA LEU A 38 1.86 18.46 18.25
C LEU A 38 2.74 17.32 17.73
N VAL A 39 2.30 16.09 17.93
CA VAL A 39 2.95 14.88 17.39
C VAL A 39 1.90 14.03 16.70
N LEU A 40 2.11 13.79 15.40
CA LEU A 40 1.31 12.83 14.62
C LEU A 40 2.05 11.49 14.53
N GLN A 41 1.44 10.43 15.03
CA GLN A 41 1.96 9.08 14.91
C GLN A 41 1.38 8.39 13.67
N ALA A 42 2.22 8.12 12.67
CA ALA A 42 1.86 7.48 11.41
C ALA A 42 2.84 6.33 11.06
N VAL A 43 3.10 5.45 12.03
CA VAL A 43 4.15 4.41 11.98
C VAL A 43 3.67 3.07 11.41
N GLY A 44 2.50 3.04 10.79
CA GLY A 44 1.91 1.85 10.20
C GLY A 44 0.72 1.29 10.97
N ARG A 45 0.32 0.06 10.63
CA ARG A 45 -0.86 -0.64 11.17
C ARG A 45 -0.48 -2.01 11.70
N SER A 46 -1.24 -2.47 12.69
CA SER A 46 -1.17 -3.83 13.20
C SER A 46 -2.56 -4.48 13.11
N PRO A 47 -2.67 -5.72 12.61
CA PRO A 47 -3.95 -6.42 12.54
C PRO A 47 -4.49 -6.74 13.93
N ASN A 48 -5.81 -6.77 14.07
CA ASN A 48 -6.48 -6.95 15.36
C ASN A 48 -6.93 -8.39 15.64
N GLY A 49 -6.44 -9.39 14.91
CA GLY A 49 -6.87 -10.78 15.03
C GLY A 49 -6.83 -11.32 16.46
N LYS A 50 -5.83 -10.92 17.26
CA LYS A 50 -5.73 -11.32 18.67
C LYS A 50 -6.70 -10.60 19.61
N LYS A 51 -7.41 -9.57 19.14
CA LYS A 51 -8.26 -8.70 19.96
C LYS A 51 -9.75 -8.94 19.74
N ILE A 52 -10.14 -9.70 18.73
CA ILE A 52 -11.54 -9.91 18.34
C ILE A 52 -12.13 -11.23 18.84
N GLY A 53 -11.36 -12.01 19.60
CA GLY A 53 -11.82 -13.29 20.14
C GLY A 53 -11.97 -14.39 19.07
N ALA A 54 -11.24 -14.30 17.97
CA ALA A 54 -11.28 -15.26 16.88
C ALA A 54 -10.92 -16.70 17.31
N ASP A 55 -10.05 -16.83 18.28
CA ASP A 55 -9.67 -18.08 18.94
C ASP A 55 -10.85 -18.80 19.58
N LYS A 56 -11.86 -18.06 20.11
CA LYS A 56 -13.07 -18.65 20.69
C LYS A 56 -13.95 -19.37 19.65
N ALA A 57 -13.80 -18.99 18.39
CA ALA A 57 -14.45 -19.66 17.25
C ALA A 57 -13.55 -20.70 16.59
N GLY A 58 -12.38 -21.01 17.18
CA GLY A 58 -11.40 -21.95 16.64
C GLY A 58 -10.60 -21.43 15.46
N VAL A 59 -10.67 -20.11 15.17
CA VAL A 59 -9.92 -19.50 14.07
C VAL A 59 -8.46 -19.30 14.50
N ILE A 60 -7.55 -19.76 13.65
CA ILE A 60 -6.11 -19.59 13.86
C ILE A 60 -5.71 -18.13 13.63
N VAL A 61 -5.01 -17.55 14.61
CA VAL A 61 -4.43 -16.22 14.53
C VAL A 61 -2.92 -16.34 14.69
N GLY A 62 -2.20 -15.85 13.67
CA GLY A 62 -0.75 -15.86 13.68
C GLY A 62 -0.13 -14.92 14.73
N GLU A 63 1.18 -15.06 14.96
CA GLU A 63 1.89 -14.29 15.98
C GLU A 63 1.74 -12.79 15.83
N ARG A 64 1.75 -12.28 14.60
CA ARG A 64 1.57 -10.85 14.27
C ARG A 64 0.12 -10.38 14.25
N GLY A 65 -0.85 -11.27 14.56
CA GLY A 65 -2.28 -10.93 14.60
C GLY A 65 -3.01 -11.09 13.27
N PHE A 66 -2.37 -11.62 12.22
CA PHE A 66 -3.02 -11.96 10.96
C PHE A 66 -3.79 -13.28 11.06
N ILE A 67 -4.88 -13.37 10.32
CA ILE A 67 -5.67 -14.58 10.14
C ILE A 67 -5.34 -15.17 8.76
N PRO A 68 -4.72 -16.37 8.69
CA PRO A 68 -4.47 -17.01 7.40
C PRO A 68 -5.76 -17.39 6.70
N VAL A 69 -5.82 -17.15 5.40
CA VAL A 69 -6.93 -17.55 4.52
C VAL A 69 -6.41 -18.21 3.25
N ASP A 70 -7.25 -19.00 2.59
CA ASP A 70 -7.00 -19.49 1.24
C ASP A 70 -7.39 -18.44 0.18
N ILE A 71 -7.26 -18.78 -1.12
CA ILE A 71 -7.63 -17.90 -2.24
C ILE A 71 -9.15 -17.62 -2.32
N GLN A 72 -9.97 -18.36 -1.58
CA GLN A 72 -11.41 -18.16 -1.44
C GLN A 72 -11.78 -17.39 -0.17
N MET A 73 -10.79 -16.78 0.50
CA MET A 73 -10.95 -16.03 1.76
C MET A 73 -11.45 -16.89 2.94
N ARG A 74 -11.39 -18.22 2.86
CA ARG A 74 -11.78 -19.12 3.96
C ARG A 74 -10.65 -19.18 4.99
N THR A 75 -11.01 -19.11 6.26
CA THR A 75 -10.09 -19.44 7.36
C THR A 75 -9.95 -20.96 7.51
N ASN A 76 -9.20 -21.40 8.52
CA ASN A 76 -9.15 -22.82 8.92
C ASN A 76 -10.53 -23.37 9.40
N VAL A 77 -11.49 -22.49 9.68
CA VAL A 77 -12.88 -22.86 10.00
C VAL A 77 -13.72 -22.61 8.75
N PRO A 78 -14.23 -23.63 8.03
CA PRO A 78 -14.70 -23.52 6.65
C PRO A 78 -15.85 -22.56 6.40
N HIS A 79 -16.66 -22.23 7.41
CA HIS A 79 -17.78 -21.28 7.33
C HIS A 79 -17.43 -19.88 7.85
N ILE A 80 -16.17 -19.65 8.25
CA ILE A 80 -15.67 -18.34 8.69
C ILE A 80 -14.67 -17.82 7.67
N PHE A 81 -14.94 -16.64 7.17
CA PHE A 81 -14.10 -15.91 6.21
C PHE A 81 -13.41 -14.75 6.89
N ALA A 82 -12.26 -14.36 6.37
CA ALA A 82 -11.57 -13.14 6.78
C ALA A 82 -11.08 -12.37 5.55
N ILE A 83 -11.17 -11.04 5.60
CA ILE A 83 -10.82 -10.14 4.50
C ILE A 83 -10.11 -8.88 5.03
N GLY A 84 -9.43 -8.16 4.15
CA GLY A 84 -8.86 -6.86 4.43
C GLY A 84 -7.56 -6.90 5.21
N ASP A 85 -7.34 -5.88 6.03
CA ASP A 85 -6.09 -5.67 6.77
C ASP A 85 -5.71 -6.84 7.69
N ILE A 86 -6.70 -7.63 8.11
CA ILE A 86 -6.49 -8.74 9.04
C ILE A 86 -5.89 -9.98 8.36
N VAL A 87 -5.99 -10.10 7.03
CA VAL A 87 -5.50 -11.30 6.31
C VAL A 87 -4.08 -11.13 5.76
N GLY A 88 -3.59 -9.91 5.58
CA GLY A 88 -2.22 -9.69 5.11
C GLY A 88 -1.97 -8.35 4.43
N GLN A 89 -0.74 -8.21 3.96
CA GLN A 89 -0.32 -7.07 3.15
C GLN A 89 -0.74 -7.26 1.67
N PRO A 90 -0.93 -6.14 0.92
CA PRO A 90 -0.98 -4.77 1.39
C PRO A 90 -2.27 -4.47 2.16
N MET A 91 -2.19 -3.61 3.20
CA MET A 91 -3.35 -3.17 3.99
C MET A 91 -4.05 -2.02 3.28
N LEU A 92 -4.90 -2.34 2.30
CA LEU A 92 -5.54 -1.38 1.41
C LEU A 92 -7.05 -1.63 1.33
N ALA A 93 -7.84 -0.58 1.44
CA ALA A 93 -9.31 -0.67 1.47
C ALA A 93 -9.88 -1.29 0.19
N HIS A 94 -9.38 -0.91 -0.99
CA HIS A 94 -9.84 -1.46 -2.26
C HIS A 94 -9.51 -2.96 -2.43
N LYS A 95 -8.38 -3.45 -1.89
CA LYS A 95 -8.10 -4.89 -1.79
C LYS A 95 -9.20 -5.60 -0.98
N ALA A 96 -9.55 -5.05 0.17
CA ALA A 96 -10.58 -5.63 1.04
C ALA A 96 -11.96 -5.72 0.35
N VAL A 97 -12.30 -4.76 -0.52
CA VAL A 97 -13.55 -4.79 -1.29
C VAL A 97 -13.56 -6.00 -2.25
N HIS A 98 -12.49 -6.22 -3.01
CA HIS A 98 -12.40 -7.37 -3.91
C HIS A 98 -12.39 -8.71 -3.16
N GLU A 99 -11.67 -8.80 -2.05
CA GLU A 99 -11.70 -9.97 -1.17
C GLU A 99 -13.11 -10.23 -0.60
N ALA A 100 -13.86 -9.16 -0.28
CA ALA A 100 -15.24 -9.28 0.20
C ALA A 100 -16.19 -9.85 -0.88
N HIS A 101 -16.03 -9.44 -2.13
CA HIS A 101 -16.80 -10.02 -3.25
C HIS A 101 -16.53 -11.52 -3.35
N VAL A 102 -15.26 -11.94 -3.38
CA VAL A 102 -14.89 -13.36 -3.42
C VAL A 102 -15.49 -14.12 -2.22
N ALA A 103 -15.33 -13.58 -1.01
CA ALA A 103 -15.88 -14.22 0.20
C ALA A 103 -17.41 -14.39 0.12
N ALA A 104 -18.13 -13.37 -0.37
CA ALA A 104 -19.59 -13.41 -0.52
C ALA A 104 -20.03 -14.40 -1.60
N GLU A 105 -19.38 -14.44 -2.75
CA GLU A 105 -19.64 -15.37 -3.84
C GLU A 105 -19.43 -16.82 -3.40
N VAL A 106 -18.30 -17.09 -2.74
CA VAL A 106 -17.98 -18.42 -2.19
C VAL A 106 -18.98 -18.82 -1.10
N ALA A 107 -19.36 -17.91 -0.21
CA ALA A 107 -20.38 -18.17 0.82
C ALA A 107 -21.76 -18.44 0.22
N SER A 108 -22.05 -17.89 -0.96
CA SER A 108 -23.29 -18.14 -1.73
C SER A 108 -23.26 -19.40 -2.57
N GLY A 109 -22.14 -20.14 -2.57
CA GLY A 109 -22.00 -21.43 -3.25
C GLY A 109 -21.22 -21.40 -4.57
N ASP A 110 -20.66 -20.26 -4.99
CA ASP A 110 -19.76 -20.24 -6.14
C ASP A 110 -18.39 -20.82 -5.75
N THR A 111 -18.14 -22.03 -6.23
CA THR A 111 -16.88 -22.75 -5.96
C THR A 111 -15.72 -22.29 -6.84
N LYS A 112 -15.96 -21.40 -7.82
CA LYS A 112 -14.94 -20.93 -8.76
C LYS A 112 -14.39 -19.56 -8.40
N ALA A 113 -15.13 -18.79 -7.59
CA ALA A 113 -14.67 -17.48 -7.14
C ALA A 113 -13.36 -17.60 -6.37
N ALA A 114 -12.39 -16.78 -6.71
CA ALA A 114 -11.06 -16.77 -6.11
C ALA A 114 -10.43 -15.37 -6.19
N PHE A 115 -9.65 -15.00 -5.19
CA PHE A 115 -8.84 -13.80 -5.20
C PHE A 115 -7.48 -14.12 -5.80
N ASP A 116 -7.32 -13.87 -7.09
CA ASP A 116 -6.14 -14.19 -7.89
C ASP A 116 -5.51 -12.95 -8.57
N ALA A 117 -5.73 -11.77 -8.01
CA ALA A 117 -5.20 -10.52 -8.54
C ALA A 117 -3.68 -10.59 -8.76
N ARG A 118 -3.22 -10.29 -9.97
CA ARG A 118 -1.79 -10.21 -10.31
C ARG A 118 -1.17 -8.95 -9.73
N VAL A 119 -1.93 -7.87 -9.68
CA VAL A 119 -1.48 -6.57 -9.16
C VAL A 119 -2.55 -5.90 -8.31
N ILE A 120 -2.09 -5.13 -7.33
CA ILE A 120 -2.93 -4.30 -6.47
C ILE A 120 -2.34 -2.89 -6.52
N PRO A 121 -3.06 -1.89 -7.05
CA PRO A 121 -2.56 -0.53 -7.11
C PRO A 121 -2.43 0.08 -5.71
N SER A 122 -1.49 0.99 -5.56
CA SER A 122 -1.28 1.77 -4.34
C SER A 122 -1.32 3.26 -4.66
N VAL A 123 -1.82 4.05 -3.72
CA VAL A 123 -1.93 5.51 -3.86
C VAL A 123 -1.47 6.19 -2.58
N ALA A 124 -0.60 7.19 -2.70
CA ALA A 124 -0.35 8.19 -1.68
C ALA A 124 -1.15 9.45 -2.05
N TYR A 125 -2.11 9.80 -1.20
CA TYR A 125 -3.04 10.92 -1.41
C TYR A 125 -2.42 12.28 -1.03
N THR A 126 -1.24 12.51 -1.56
CA THR A 126 -0.53 13.79 -1.48
C THR A 126 -1.07 14.75 -2.55
N ASP A 127 -0.57 16.00 -2.59
CA ASP A 127 -0.81 16.92 -3.69
C ASP A 127 0.53 17.39 -4.28
N PRO A 128 0.88 16.93 -5.50
CA PRO A 128 0.16 15.97 -6.35
C PRO A 128 0.12 14.54 -5.76
N GLU A 129 -0.87 13.74 -6.18
CA GLU A 129 -0.97 12.34 -5.83
C GLU A 129 0.16 11.51 -6.45
N ILE A 130 0.52 10.41 -5.78
CA ILE A 130 1.46 9.42 -6.29
C ILE A 130 0.77 8.06 -6.31
N ALA A 131 0.57 7.50 -7.50
CA ALA A 131 -0.03 6.18 -7.67
C ALA A 131 0.93 5.24 -8.40
N TRP A 132 0.94 3.96 -8.00
CA TRP A 132 1.78 2.96 -8.66
C TRP A 132 1.14 1.58 -8.62
N VAL A 133 1.53 0.72 -9.55
CA VAL A 133 1.04 -0.65 -9.67
C VAL A 133 2.08 -1.53 -10.35
N GLY A 134 2.10 -2.82 -9.99
CA GLY A 134 3.02 -3.81 -10.53
C GLY A 134 4.44 -3.61 -10.05
N VAL A 135 5.41 -3.97 -10.88
CA VAL A 135 6.84 -4.00 -10.53
C VAL A 135 7.44 -2.60 -10.57
N THR A 136 8.20 -2.23 -9.55
CA THR A 136 9.03 -1.01 -9.54
C THR A 136 10.40 -1.25 -10.18
N GLU A 137 11.13 -0.18 -10.54
CA GLU A 137 12.50 -0.30 -11.08
C GLU A 137 13.44 -1.01 -10.09
N ASP A 138 13.30 -0.71 -8.79
CA ASP A 138 14.12 -1.33 -7.75
C ASP A 138 13.81 -2.81 -7.57
N GLU A 139 12.54 -3.19 -7.60
CA GLU A 139 12.12 -4.59 -7.55
C GLU A 139 12.56 -5.36 -8.81
N ALA A 140 12.43 -4.76 -10.00
CA ALA A 140 12.91 -5.35 -11.23
C ALA A 140 14.42 -5.62 -11.14
N LYS A 141 15.19 -4.65 -10.66
CA LYS A 141 16.63 -4.80 -10.46
C LYS A 141 16.94 -5.90 -9.44
N ALA A 142 16.25 -5.92 -8.31
CA ALA A 142 16.45 -6.93 -7.26
C ALA A 142 16.12 -8.35 -7.75
N LYS A 143 15.11 -8.50 -8.63
CA LYS A 143 14.70 -9.78 -9.25
C LYS A 143 15.48 -10.14 -10.51
N GLY A 144 16.43 -9.31 -10.94
CA GLY A 144 17.17 -9.52 -12.19
C GLY A 144 16.32 -9.42 -13.47
N MET A 145 15.16 -8.79 -13.39
CA MET A 145 14.26 -8.59 -14.54
C MET A 145 14.82 -7.51 -15.47
N LYS A 146 14.85 -7.80 -16.76
CA LYS A 146 15.21 -6.82 -17.79
C LYS A 146 13.97 -6.04 -18.19
N VAL A 147 13.91 -4.78 -17.83
CA VAL A 147 12.78 -3.89 -18.14
C VAL A 147 13.23 -2.72 -19.03
N LYS A 148 12.32 -2.25 -19.88
CA LYS A 148 12.41 -0.98 -20.60
C LYS A 148 11.47 0.01 -19.95
N LYS A 149 11.85 1.29 -19.93
CA LYS A 149 11.07 2.37 -19.32
C LYS A 149 10.57 3.34 -20.38
N GLY A 150 9.28 3.65 -20.34
CA GLY A 150 8.66 4.81 -20.98
C GLY A 150 8.29 5.85 -19.93
N LEU A 151 8.61 7.12 -20.18
CA LEU A 151 8.27 8.22 -19.28
C LEU A 151 7.69 9.36 -20.11
N PHE A 152 6.51 9.85 -19.68
CA PHE A 152 5.83 10.99 -20.27
C PHE A 152 5.68 12.09 -19.22
N PRO A 153 6.40 13.22 -19.35
CA PRO A 153 6.25 14.36 -18.46
C PRO A 153 4.94 15.10 -18.76
N TRP A 154 4.21 15.49 -17.72
CA TRP A 154 2.91 16.15 -17.90
C TRP A 154 3.01 17.57 -18.43
N THR A 155 4.17 18.21 -18.36
CA THR A 155 4.47 19.45 -19.07
C THR A 155 4.26 19.36 -20.60
N ALA A 156 4.23 18.14 -21.15
CA ALA A 156 3.90 17.88 -22.57
C ALA A 156 2.42 17.52 -22.78
N SER A 157 1.59 17.47 -21.72
CA SER A 157 0.18 17.14 -21.81
C SER A 157 -0.67 18.40 -21.97
N GLY A 158 -1.34 18.54 -23.10
CA GLY A 158 -2.28 19.65 -23.31
C GLY A 158 -3.39 19.72 -22.28
N ARG A 159 -3.86 18.57 -21.77
CA ARG A 159 -4.87 18.52 -20.69
C ARG A 159 -4.31 19.03 -19.37
N ALA A 160 -3.12 18.62 -19.01
CA ALA A 160 -2.47 19.03 -17.75
C ALA A 160 -2.19 20.56 -17.77
N ILE A 161 -1.68 21.06 -18.89
CA ILE A 161 -1.44 22.50 -19.12
C ILE A 161 -2.74 23.30 -19.00
N ALA A 162 -3.81 22.84 -19.67
CA ALA A 162 -5.10 23.52 -19.62
C ALA A 162 -5.73 23.57 -18.23
N ASN A 163 -5.44 22.56 -17.39
CA ASN A 163 -5.88 22.50 -16.00
C ASN A 163 -4.97 23.30 -15.03
N GLY A 164 -3.82 23.83 -15.51
CA GLY A 164 -2.82 24.46 -14.65
C GLY A 164 -2.15 23.51 -13.66
N ARG A 165 -2.11 22.21 -13.99
CA ARG A 165 -1.56 21.12 -13.14
C ARG A 165 -0.68 20.21 -14.00
N ASP A 166 0.40 20.76 -14.53
CA ASP A 166 1.33 20.09 -15.43
C ASP A 166 2.58 19.51 -14.72
N GLU A 167 2.62 19.65 -13.41
CA GLU A 167 3.59 18.97 -12.56
C GLU A 167 3.38 17.45 -12.55
N GLY A 168 4.46 16.71 -12.66
CA GLY A 168 4.42 15.25 -12.57
C GLY A 168 4.69 14.53 -13.89
N PHE A 169 4.35 13.25 -13.91
CA PHE A 169 4.65 12.37 -15.04
C PHE A 169 3.84 11.06 -14.98
N THR A 170 3.75 10.39 -16.13
CA THR A 170 3.34 8.98 -16.21
C THR A 170 4.54 8.14 -16.62
N LYS A 171 4.82 7.07 -15.88
CA LYS A 171 5.90 6.12 -16.14
C LYS A 171 5.35 4.71 -16.33
N LEU A 172 5.82 4.01 -17.35
CA LEU A 172 5.51 2.60 -17.60
C LEU A 172 6.79 1.78 -17.65
N LEU A 173 6.72 0.56 -17.13
CA LEU A 173 7.76 -0.45 -17.23
C LEU A 173 7.27 -1.60 -18.09
N PHE A 174 8.10 -1.98 -19.07
CA PHE A 174 7.82 -3.07 -20.00
C PHE A 174 8.84 -4.16 -19.80
N ASP A 175 8.41 -5.41 -19.80
CA ASP A 175 9.33 -6.54 -19.95
C ASP A 175 10.10 -6.40 -21.28
N ALA A 176 11.43 -6.53 -21.22
CA ALA A 176 12.28 -6.24 -22.35
C ALA A 176 12.15 -7.26 -23.51
N ALA A 177 11.70 -8.49 -23.21
CA ALA A 177 11.54 -9.58 -24.16
C ALA A 177 10.14 -9.64 -24.76
N THR A 178 9.12 -9.56 -23.90
CA THR A 178 7.71 -9.71 -24.31
C THR A 178 7.04 -8.38 -24.68
N HIS A 179 7.63 -7.26 -24.29
CA HIS A 179 7.09 -5.90 -24.40
C HIS A 179 5.75 -5.69 -23.67
N ARG A 180 5.36 -6.60 -22.79
CA ARG A 180 4.17 -6.42 -21.95
C ARG A 180 4.45 -5.43 -20.83
N ILE A 181 3.43 -4.66 -20.45
CA ILE A 181 3.49 -3.80 -19.27
C ILE A 181 3.59 -4.69 -18.03
N VAL A 182 4.56 -4.42 -17.17
CA VAL A 182 4.79 -5.15 -15.91
C VAL A 182 4.70 -4.26 -14.68
N GLY A 183 4.70 -2.95 -14.89
CA GLY A 183 4.57 -1.98 -13.82
C GLY A 183 4.38 -0.58 -14.35
N GLY A 184 3.94 0.32 -13.48
CA GLY A 184 3.83 1.73 -13.82
C GLY A 184 3.51 2.60 -12.62
N GLY A 185 3.65 3.91 -12.82
CA GLY A 185 3.38 4.90 -11.80
C GLY A 185 3.01 6.23 -12.42
N ILE A 186 2.21 6.97 -11.69
CA ILE A 186 1.74 8.30 -12.05
C ILE A 186 2.00 9.22 -10.86
N VAL A 187 2.60 10.36 -11.13
CA VAL A 187 2.65 11.48 -10.20
C VAL A 187 1.86 12.61 -10.82
N GLY A 188 0.85 13.11 -10.14
CA GLY A 188 0.01 14.19 -10.67
C GLY A 188 -1.38 14.21 -10.07
N THR A 189 -2.16 15.22 -10.43
CA THR A 189 -3.55 15.34 -10.01
C THR A 189 -4.38 14.15 -10.48
N HIS A 190 -5.16 13.55 -9.57
CA HIS A 190 -5.99 12.37 -9.84
C HIS A 190 -5.21 11.12 -10.30
N ALA A 191 -3.95 10.98 -9.89
CA ALA A 191 -3.16 9.80 -10.21
C ALA A 191 -3.82 8.49 -9.73
N GLY A 192 -4.52 8.54 -8.58
CA GLY A 192 -5.27 7.42 -8.03
C GLY A 192 -6.43 6.95 -8.91
N ASP A 193 -7.10 7.87 -9.59
CA ASP A 193 -8.17 7.54 -10.54
C ASP A 193 -7.59 6.96 -11.85
N LEU A 194 -6.44 7.46 -12.28
CA LEU A 194 -5.81 7.09 -13.56
C LEU A 194 -5.07 5.75 -13.51
N ILE A 195 -4.56 5.33 -12.34
CA ILE A 195 -3.73 4.12 -12.23
C ILE A 195 -4.47 2.83 -12.61
N GLY A 196 -5.79 2.86 -12.57
CA GLY A 196 -6.64 1.73 -12.94
C GLY A 196 -6.42 1.22 -14.36
N GLU A 197 -6.15 2.11 -15.33
CA GLU A 197 -5.84 1.72 -16.71
C GLU A 197 -4.54 0.92 -16.82
N ILE A 198 -3.52 1.32 -16.05
CA ILE A 198 -2.25 0.59 -16.02
C ILE A 198 -2.44 -0.77 -15.35
N ALA A 199 -3.21 -0.82 -14.24
CA ALA A 199 -3.53 -2.07 -13.57
C ALA A 199 -4.25 -3.05 -14.51
N LEU A 200 -5.26 -2.58 -15.23
CA LEU A 200 -5.98 -3.38 -16.23
C LEU A 200 -5.05 -3.91 -17.32
N ALA A 201 -4.15 -3.08 -17.84
CA ALA A 201 -3.21 -3.49 -18.88
C ALA A 201 -2.20 -4.56 -18.40
N ILE A 202 -1.91 -4.65 -17.10
CA ILE A 202 -1.06 -5.70 -16.53
C ILE A 202 -1.87 -6.99 -16.31
N GLU A 203 -3.13 -6.88 -15.91
CA GLU A 203 -4.03 -8.02 -15.66
C GLU A 203 -4.39 -8.77 -16.96
N MET A 204 -4.56 -8.05 -18.08
CA MET A 204 -4.89 -8.62 -19.40
C MET A 204 -3.66 -9.24 -20.09
#